data_f434beb8179405529cf26686e8a0af9a
#
_entry.id   f434beb8179405529cf26686e8a0af9a
#
_cell.length_a   1.000
_cell.length_b   1.000
_cell.length_c   1.000
_cell.angle_alpha   90.00
_cell.angle_beta   90.00
_cell.angle_gamma   90.00
#
_symmetry.space_group_name_H-M   'P 1'
#
loop_
_entity.id
_entity.type
_entity.pdbx_description
1 polymer ?
#
loop_
_entity_poly.entity_id
_entity_poly.type
_entity_poly.pdbx_seq_one_letter_code
_entity_poly.pdbx_strand_id
1 'polypeptide(L)' 'MSTRLVNDLGAAAYIMMHKYEAIGKKGKAVVFEVDDKDGGEFDILYRKYLNSEFHRFDSCLMSLKKLPETS' A
#
# COMPACT_ATOMS: atom_id res chain seq x y z
N MET A 1 18.13 8.01 6.70
CA MET A 1 17.04 7.34 5.98
C MET A 1 16.25 6.46 6.93
N SER A 2 14.95 6.44 6.75
CA SER A 2 14.07 5.61 7.56
C SER A 2 13.36 4.60 6.67
N THR A 3 12.88 3.52 7.27
CA THR A 3 12.09 2.53 6.56
C THR A 3 10.64 2.64 6.99
N ARG A 4 9.74 2.33 6.06
CA ARG A 4 8.30 2.33 6.31
C ARG A 4 7.73 0.99 5.90
N LEU A 5 6.86 0.43 6.70
CA LEU A 5 6.20 -0.84 6.42
C LEU A 5 4.76 -0.57 5.99
N VAL A 6 4.38 -1.16 4.87
CA VAL A 6 3.02 -1.02 4.35
C VAL A 6 2.41 -2.41 4.23
N ASN A 7 1.38 -2.67 5.01
CA ASN A 7 0.73 -4.00 5.04
C ASN A 7 -0.28 -4.21 3.92
N ASP A 8 -0.68 -3.16 3.24
CA ASP A 8 -1.68 -3.21 2.19
C ASP A 8 -0.99 -3.21 0.83
N LEU A 9 -1.11 -4.27 0.07
CA LEU A 9 -0.48 -4.38 -1.24
C LEU A 9 -0.97 -3.32 -2.22
N GLY A 10 -2.26 -2.98 -2.15
CA GLY A 10 -2.80 -1.91 -2.99
C GLY A 10 -2.16 -0.57 -2.67
N ALA A 11 -2.01 -0.26 -1.38
CA ALA A 11 -1.35 0.97 -0.96
C ALA A 11 0.11 0.97 -1.39
N ALA A 12 0.79 -0.16 -1.25
CA ALA A 12 2.18 -0.27 -1.66
C ALA A 12 2.33 -0.02 -3.17
N ALA A 13 1.45 -0.61 -3.98
CA ALA A 13 1.46 -0.38 -5.42
C ALA A 13 1.23 1.08 -5.76
N TYR A 14 0.28 1.72 -5.09
CA TYR A 14 -0.02 3.13 -5.30
C TYR A 14 1.19 4.01 -4.99
N ILE A 15 1.86 3.72 -3.87
CA ILE A 15 3.04 4.47 -3.46
C ILE A 15 4.18 4.28 -4.47
N MET A 16 4.37 3.06 -4.97
CA MET A 16 5.38 2.77 -5.98
C MET A 16 5.15 3.52 -7.28
N MET A 17 3.90 3.77 -7.63
CA MET A 17 3.57 4.53 -8.84
C MET A 17 4.02 5.98 -8.76
N HIS A 18 4.26 6.51 -7.57
CA HIS A 18 4.67 7.89 -7.41
C HIS A 18 6.19 8.05 -7.48
N LYS A 19 6.90 7.88 -6.40
CA LYS A 19 8.36 8.05 -6.47
C LYS A 19 9.14 7.18 -5.49
N TYR A 20 8.46 6.34 -4.75
CA TYR A 20 9.11 5.52 -3.74
C TYR A 20 9.38 4.13 -4.24
N GLU A 21 10.49 3.55 -3.83
CA GLU A 21 10.87 2.20 -4.23
C GLU A 21 10.72 1.25 -3.05
N ALA A 22 10.14 0.10 -3.34
CA ALA A 22 10.07 -0.99 -2.39
C ALA A 22 11.42 -1.70 -2.37
N ILE A 23 12.01 -1.85 -1.19
CA ILE A 23 13.32 -2.51 -1.07
C ILE A 23 13.20 -3.97 -0.67
N GLY A 24 12.01 -4.44 -0.32
CA GLY A 24 11.80 -5.83 0.02
C GLY A 24 10.48 -6.04 0.72
N LYS A 25 10.34 -7.23 1.27
CA LYS A 25 9.16 -7.60 2.04
C LYS A 25 9.58 -8.10 3.42
N LYS A 26 8.74 -7.84 4.41
CA LYS A 26 8.92 -8.40 5.75
C LYS A 26 7.58 -9.02 6.14
N GLY A 27 7.48 -10.34 6.04
CA GLY A 27 6.19 -11.01 6.19
C GLY A 27 5.24 -10.60 5.07
N LYS A 28 4.08 -10.07 5.45
CA LYS A 28 3.09 -9.57 4.49
C LYS A 28 3.29 -8.09 4.16
N ALA A 29 4.20 -7.42 4.84
CA ALA A 29 4.42 -6.00 4.65
C ALA A 29 5.46 -5.74 3.56
N VAL A 30 5.24 -4.68 2.79
CA VAL A 30 6.23 -4.18 1.84
C VAL A 30 7.05 -3.11 2.54
N VAL A 31 8.37 -3.20 2.40
CA VAL A 31 9.29 -2.27 3.04
C VAL A 31 9.72 -1.21 2.04
N PHE A 32 9.54 0.05 2.41
CA PHE A 32 9.99 1.19 1.61
C PHE A 32 11.10 1.92 2.33
N GLU A 33 12.07 2.40 1.56
CA GLU A 33 13.10 3.28 2.07
C GLU A 33 12.69 4.71 1.78
N VAL A 34 12.56 5.51 2.82
CA VAL A 34 12.06 6.88 2.72
C VAL A 34 13.09 7.82 3.32
N ASP A 35 13.45 8.87 2.57
CA ASP A 35 14.31 9.92 3.08
C ASP A 35 13.59 10.64 4.23
N ASP A 36 14.34 11.03 5.26
CA ASP A 36 13.76 11.72 6.40
C ASP A 36 13.00 13.00 5.99
N LYS A 37 13.43 13.62 4.90
CA LYS A 37 12.77 14.82 4.37
C LYS A 37 11.41 14.51 3.75
N ASP A 38 11.21 13.29 3.33
CA ASP A 38 10.00 12.86 2.59
C ASP A 38 9.02 12.09 3.46
N GLY A 39 9.30 11.92 4.74
CA GLY A 39 8.44 11.15 5.63
C GLY A 39 7.00 11.65 5.65
N GLY A 40 6.81 12.97 5.71
CA GLY A 40 5.47 13.55 5.72
C GLY A 40 4.76 13.33 4.40
N GLU A 41 5.47 13.44 3.29
CA GLU A 41 4.90 13.22 1.97
C GLU A 41 4.48 11.77 1.77
N PHE A 42 5.29 10.83 2.26
CA PHE A 42 4.94 9.42 2.23
C PHE A 42 3.64 9.16 2.98
N ASP A 43 3.50 9.72 4.17
CA ASP A 43 2.29 9.56 4.98
C ASP A 43 1.07 10.17 4.29
N ILE A 44 1.23 11.30 3.61
CA ILE A 44 0.17 11.94 2.86
C ILE A 44 -0.28 11.04 1.71
N LEU A 45 0.65 10.44 0.98
CA LEU A 45 0.33 9.52 -0.11
C LEU A 45 -0.44 8.30 0.40
N TYR A 46 -0.01 7.75 1.53
CA TYR A 46 -0.68 6.61 2.13
C TYR A 46 -2.13 6.97 2.49
N ARG A 47 -2.33 8.13 3.11
CA ARG A 47 -3.68 8.59 3.46
C ARG A 47 -4.54 8.83 2.25
N LYS A 48 -3.96 9.41 1.20
CA LYS A 48 -4.69 9.63 -0.05
C LYS A 48 -5.18 8.32 -0.62
N TYR A 49 -4.33 7.30 -0.60
CA TYR A 49 -4.74 5.99 -1.08
C TYR A 49 -5.89 5.43 -0.24
N LEU A 50 -5.77 5.48 1.09
CA LEU A 50 -6.80 4.93 1.98
C LEU A 50 -8.16 5.59 1.78
N ASN A 51 -8.18 6.84 1.34
CA ASN A 51 -9.41 7.58 1.08
C ASN A 51 -9.80 7.59 -0.40
N SER A 52 -9.07 6.84 -1.24
CA SER A 52 -9.29 6.86 -2.67
C SER A 52 -10.23 5.75 -3.13
N GLU A 53 -10.71 5.88 -4.35
CA GLU A 53 -11.49 4.84 -4.98
C GLU A 53 -10.68 3.57 -5.21
N PHE A 54 -9.37 3.71 -5.38
CA PHE A 54 -8.47 2.56 -5.57
C PHE A 54 -8.49 1.64 -4.35
N HIS A 55 -8.45 2.21 -3.16
CA HIS A 55 -8.52 1.42 -1.94
C HIS A 55 -9.87 0.72 -1.83
N ARG A 56 -10.94 1.43 -2.16
CA ARG A 56 -12.29 0.87 -2.13
C ARG A 56 -12.41 -0.29 -3.13
N PHE A 57 -11.85 -0.11 -4.32
CA PHE A 57 -11.83 -1.13 -5.35
C PHE A 57 -11.08 -2.37 -4.87
N ASP A 58 -9.91 -2.20 -4.29
CA ASP A 58 -9.11 -3.31 -3.77
C ASP A 58 -9.85 -4.06 -2.67
N SER A 59 -10.51 -3.34 -1.78
CA SER A 59 -11.29 -3.96 -0.70
C SER A 59 -12.43 -4.80 -1.26
N CYS A 60 -13.09 -4.31 -2.30
CA CYS A 60 -14.16 -5.05 -2.96
C CYS A 60 -13.62 -6.31 -3.63
N LEU A 61 -12.46 -6.21 -4.31
CA LEU A 61 -11.84 -7.37 -4.93
C LEU A 61 -11.49 -8.44 -3.91
N MET A 62 -10.91 -8.04 -2.79
CA MET A 62 -10.57 -8.98 -1.72
C MET A 62 -11.81 -9.66 -1.16
N SER A 63 -12.88 -8.90 -0.99
CA SER A 63 -14.16 -9.46 -0.52
C SER A 63 -14.71 -10.49 -1.50
N LEU A 64 -14.63 -10.21 -2.79
CA LEU A 64 -15.10 -11.14 -3.82
C LEU A 64 -14.29 -12.43 -3.83
N LYS A 65 -12.97 -12.32 -3.61
CA LYS A 65 -12.11 -13.51 -3.55
C LYS A 65 -12.42 -14.41 -2.37
N LYS A 66 -13.00 -13.85 -1.32
CA LYS A 66 -13.35 -14.60 -0.11
C LYS A 66 -14.72 -15.24 -0.17
N LEU A 67 -15.49 -14.97 -1.21
CA LEU A 67 -16.81 -15.59 -1.35
C LEU A 67 -16.67 -17.09 -1.56
N PRO A 68 -17.57 -17.89 -0.96
CA PRO A 68 -17.53 -19.33 -1.19
C PRO A 68 -17.93 -19.66 -2.63
N GLU A 69 -17.38 -20.75 -3.13
CA GLU A 69 -17.76 -21.23 -4.45
C GLU A 69 -19.19 -21.76 -4.42
N THR A 70 -19.93 -21.43 -5.46
CA THR A 70 -21.25 -22.00 -5.66
C THR A 70 -21.18 -23.03 -6.77
N SER A 71 -21.84 -24.13 -6.55
CA SER A 71 -21.88 -25.20 -7.54
C SER A 71 -23.17 -25.17 -8.32
#